data_a54e3ecc770a9792fdcb774e358a8db9
#
_entry.id   a54e3ecc770a9792fdcb774e358a8db9
#
_cell.length_a   1.000
_cell.length_b   1.000
_cell.length_c   1.000
_cell.angle_alpha   90.00
_cell.angle_beta   90.00
_cell.angle_gamma   90.00
#
_symmetry.space_group_name_H-M   'P 1'
#
loop_
_entity.id
_entity.type
_entity.pdbx_description
1 polymer ?
#
loop_
_entity_poly.entity_id
_entity_poly.type
_entity_poly.pdbx_seq_one_letter_code
_entity_poly.pdbx_strand_id
1 'polypeptide(L)'
;HDALPISNIYALKKQGAEVRLCGPSTLIPKHIQSLGVEVSHDVKSTLAWCDAANVLRIQLERQQIKYFPSLREYSQFFGINRAMLEELPKEIVLMHPGPINRGVELSSDAADSPHSIILDQVENGVAVRMAVLYLLASRAS
;
A
#
# COMPACT_ATOMS: atom_id res chain seq x y z
N HIS A 1 5.65 14.46 -6.56
CA HIS A 1 6.21 14.22 -5.22
C HIS A 1 5.15 13.53 -4.39
N ASP A 2 5.08 12.27 -4.57
CA ASP A 2 4.12 11.44 -3.91
C ASP A 2 4.61 11.24 -2.49
N ALA A 3 3.80 11.70 -1.55
CA ALA A 3 3.96 11.42 -0.13
C ALA A 3 3.61 9.95 0.11
N LEU A 4 4.14 9.11 -0.74
CA LEU A 4 4.15 7.69 -0.61
C LEU A 4 4.83 7.32 0.68
N PRO A 5 4.72 6.13 1.07
CA PRO A 5 4.82 5.46 2.34
C PRO A 5 6.07 5.82 3.16
N ILE A 6 6.72 6.96 2.87
CA ILE A 6 7.95 7.38 3.57
C ILE A 6 7.71 7.42 5.07
N SER A 7 6.58 8.00 5.51
CA SER A 7 6.21 7.99 6.92
C SER A 7 5.96 6.57 7.47
N ASN A 8 5.32 5.72 6.67
CA ASN A 8 5.09 4.32 7.03
C ASN A 8 6.41 3.55 7.09
N ILE A 9 7.33 3.79 6.15
CA ILE A 9 8.67 3.18 6.16
C ILE A 9 9.38 3.50 7.48
N TYR A 10 9.45 4.79 7.85
CA TYR A 10 10.11 5.20 9.09
C TYR A 10 9.44 4.61 10.32
N ALA A 11 8.11 4.63 10.40
CA ALA A 11 7.37 4.13 11.55
C ALA A 11 7.55 2.61 11.70
N LEU A 12 7.38 1.86 10.63
CA LEU A 12 7.50 0.39 10.63
C LEU A 12 8.93 -0.06 10.95
N LYS A 13 9.93 0.58 10.34
CA LYS A 13 11.34 0.25 10.64
C LYS A 13 11.72 0.56 12.08
N LYS A 14 11.21 1.63 12.69
CA LYS A 14 11.41 1.90 14.12
C LYS A 14 10.79 0.84 15.02
N GLN A 15 9.77 0.14 14.56
CA GLN A 15 9.15 -0.98 15.26
C GLN A 15 9.82 -2.34 14.96
N GLY A 16 10.89 -2.34 14.16
CA GLY A 16 11.63 -3.54 13.82
C GLY A 16 11.05 -4.35 12.66
N ALA A 17 10.06 -3.80 11.93
CA ALA A 17 9.50 -4.47 10.77
C ALA A 17 10.44 -4.41 9.56
N GLU A 18 10.47 -5.49 8.79
CA GLU A 18 11.08 -5.49 7.46
C GLU A 18 10.10 -4.87 6.46
N VAL A 19 10.60 -3.99 5.61
CA VAL A 19 9.76 -3.26 4.65
C VAL A 19 10.28 -3.47 3.23
N ARG A 20 9.38 -3.88 2.34
CA ARG A 20 9.63 -4.01 0.92
C ARG A 20 8.65 -3.15 0.12
N LEU A 21 9.16 -2.40 -0.83
CA LEU A 21 8.35 -1.67 -1.82
C LEU A 21 8.21 -2.49 -3.08
N CYS A 22 6.98 -2.63 -3.57
CA CYS A 22 6.70 -3.31 -4.83
C CYS A 22 5.96 -2.39 -5.79
N GLY A 23 6.44 -2.34 -7.01
CA GLY A 23 5.82 -1.54 -8.05
C GLY A 23 6.72 -1.40 -9.28
N PRO A 24 6.23 -0.71 -10.32
CA PRO A 24 7.03 -0.42 -11.50
C PRO A 24 8.21 0.50 -11.18
N SER A 25 9.33 0.29 -11.87
CA SER A 25 10.55 1.07 -11.68
C SER A 25 10.34 2.58 -11.85
N THR A 26 9.39 2.97 -12.69
CA THR A 26 9.03 4.37 -12.96
C THR A 26 8.34 5.07 -11.80
N LEU A 27 7.70 4.33 -10.89
CA LEU A 27 7.02 4.88 -9.71
C LEU A 27 7.85 4.77 -8.41
N ILE A 28 8.88 3.95 -8.42
CA ILE A 28 9.74 3.81 -7.24
C ILE A 28 10.76 4.96 -7.22
N PRO A 29 10.81 5.76 -6.15
CA PRO A 29 11.75 6.86 -6.05
C PRO A 29 13.20 6.38 -6.14
N LYS A 30 14.03 7.11 -6.89
CA LYS A 30 15.47 6.86 -6.91
C LYS A 30 16.03 6.92 -5.49
N HIS A 31 16.93 6.01 -5.17
CA HIS A 31 17.61 5.95 -3.87
C HIS A 31 16.73 5.62 -2.66
N ILE A 32 15.47 5.17 -2.86
CA ILE A 32 14.59 4.79 -1.75
C ILE A 32 15.23 3.69 -0.86
N GLN A 33 16.08 2.87 -1.44
CA GLN A 33 16.82 1.82 -0.72
C GLN A 33 17.74 2.38 0.37
N SER A 34 18.16 3.66 0.28
CA SER A 34 18.93 4.30 1.35
C SER A 34 18.17 4.41 2.67
N LEU A 35 16.83 4.26 2.64
CA LEU A 35 16.00 4.15 3.84
C LEU A 35 16.01 2.75 4.46
N GLY A 36 16.82 1.83 3.90
CA GLY A 36 16.92 0.45 4.38
C GLY A 36 15.70 -0.40 4.03
N VAL A 37 15.06 -0.14 2.90
CA VAL A 37 13.96 -0.94 2.36
C VAL A 37 14.41 -1.74 1.16
N GLU A 38 13.80 -2.90 0.94
CA GLU A 38 13.95 -3.66 -0.27
C GLU A 38 13.01 -3.14 -1.36
N VAL A 39 13.40 -3.33 -2.62
CA VAL A 39 12.60 -2.98 -3.80
C VAL A 39 12.37 -4.25 -4.62
N SER A 40 11.13 -4.49 -4.98
CA SER A 40 10.71 -5.57 -5.87
C SER A 40 9.85 -5.04 -7.02
N HIS A 41 9.86 -5.74 -8.12
CA HIS A 41 8.99 -5.49 -9.27
C HIS A 41 8.07 -6.69 -9.55
N ASP A 42 8.08 -7.69 -8.67
CA ASP A 42 7.27 -8.89 -8.74
C ASP A 42 6.27 -8.91 -7.56
N VAL A 43 4.99 -8.73 -7.91
CA VAL A 43 3.90 -8.68 -6.92
C VAL A 43 3.70 -10.05 -6.26
N LYS A 44 3.71 -11.14 -7.03
CA LYS A 44 3.46 -12.48 -6.47
C LYS A 44 4.51 -12.86 -5.44
N SER A 45 5.79 -12.70 -5.77
CA SER A 45 6.87 -12.99 -4.83
C SER A 45 6.85 -12.09 -3.61
N THR A 46 6.44 -10.82 -3.78
CA THR A 46 6.33 -9.87 -2.67
C THR A 46 5.19 -10.24 -1.72
N LEU A 47 4.02 -10.60 -2.26
CA LEU A 47 2.87 -11.06 -1.46
C LEU A 47 3.19 -12.37 -0.72
N ALA A 48 3.89 -13.30 -1.35
CA ALA A 48 4.30 -14.55 -0.70
C ALA A 48 5.29 -14.33 0.46
N TRP A 49 6.06 -13.27 0.41
CA TRP A 49 7.02 -12.89 1.44
C TRP A 49 6.38 -12.16 2.62
N CYS A 50 5.47 -11.21 2.38
CA CYS A 50 4.96 -10.30 3.40
C CYS A 50 3.90 -10.93 4.31
N ASP A 51 3.73 -10.39 5.52
CA ASP A 51 2.63 -10.71 6.43
C ASP A 51 1.47 -9.72 6.27
N ALA A 52 1.77 -8.49 5.83
CA ALA A 52 0.79 -7.46 5.53
C ALA A 52 1.17 -6.70 4.26
N ALA A 53 0.21 -6.49 3.39
CA ALA A 53 0.36 -5.70 2.16
C ALA A 53 -0.50 -4.45 2.24
N ASN A 54 0.13 -3.27 2.22
CA ASN A 54 -0.58 -2.00 2.13
C ASN A 54 -0.55 -1.52 0.67
N VAL A 55 -1.64 -1.77 -0.05
CA VAL A 55 -1.78 -1.39 -1.46
C VAL A 55 -2.06 0.10 -1.55
N LEU A 56 -1.32 0.79 -2.41
CA LEU A 56 -1.46 2.22 -2.56
C LEU A 56 -2.28 2.57 -3.81
N ARG A 57 -3.07 3.62 -3.69
CA ARG A 57 -3.88 4.14 -4.79
C ARG A 57 -2.99 4.73 -5.88
N ILE A 58 -3.27 4.38 -7.12
CA ILE A 58 -2.73 5.08 -8.29
C ILE A 58 -3.50 6.42 -8.43
N GLN A 59 -2.78 7.53 -8.28
CA GLN A 59 -3.38 8.88 -8.40
C GLN A 59 -3.48 9.28 -9.87
N LEU A 60 -4.54 8.83 -10.54
CA LEU A 60 -4.75 9.05 -11.98
C LEU A 60 -4.88 10.53 -12.33
N GLU A 61 -5.51 11.29 -11.45
CA GLU A 61 -5.74 12.72 -11.60
C GLU A 61 -4.46 13.58 -11.59
N ARG A 62 -3.38 13.07 -11.00
CA ARG A 62 -2.08 13.76 -10.94
C ARG A 62 -1.10 13.29 -12.00
N GLN A 63 -1.42 12.20 -12.68
CA GLN A 63 -0.56 11.61 -13.70
C GLN A 63 -0.89 12.18 -15.08
N GLN A 64 -0.68 13.48 -15.28
CA GLN A 64 -0.75 14.08 -16.62
C GLN A 64 0.34 13.57 -17.57
N ILE A 65 1.30 12.77 -17.12
CA ILE A 65 2.45 12.36 -17.94
C ILE A 65 2.89 10.92 -17.60
N LYS A 66 2.63 9.98 -18.52
CA LYS A 66 3.51 8.92 -19.06
C LYS A 66 4.36 8.05 -18.09
N TYR A 67 3.89 7.75 -16.88
CA TYR A 67 4.60 6.76 -16.05
C TYR A 67 4.21 5.32 -16.36
N PHE A 68 3.09 5.13 -17.08
CA PHE A 68 2.63 3.84 -17.61
C PHE A 68 2.10 3.99 -19.01
N PRO A 69 2.30 2.98 -19.87
CA PRO A 69 1.68 2.92 -21.18
C PRO A 69 0.15 2.89 -21.11
N SER A 70 -0.41 2.19 -20.09
CA SER A 70 -1.85 2.18 -19.84
C SER A 70 -2.21 1.66 -18.44
N LEU A 71 -3.41 2.01 -17.93
CA LEU A 71 -3.97 1.44 -16.70
C LEU A 71 -4.16 -0.07 -16.79
N ARG A 72 -4.49 -0.55 -17.98
CA ARG A 72 -4.67 -1.98 -18.24
C ARG A 72 -3.35 -2.74 -18.04
N GLU A 73 -2.25 -2.19 -18.49
CA GLU A 73 -0.93 -2.78 -18.30
C GLU A 73 -0.53 -2.77 -16.83
N TYR A 74 -0.78 -1.65 -16.12
CA TYR A 74 -0.57 -1.62 -14.67
C TYR A 74 -1.38 -2.70 -13.96
N SER A 75 -2.67 -2.79 -14.22
CA SER A 75 -3.55 -3.78 -13.60
C SER A 75 -3.10 -5.21 -13.90
N GLN A 76 -2.60 -5.47 -15.11
CA GLN A 76 -2.13 -6.80 -15.52
C GLN A 76 -0.87 -7.23 -14.76
N PHE A 77 0.08 -6.31 -14.51
CA PHE A 77 1.38 -6.64 -13.91
C PHE A 77 1.43 -6.38 -12.41
N PHE A 78 0.66 -5.40 -11.92
CA PHE A 78 0.73 -4.93 -10.53
C PHE A 78 -0.62 -4.96 -9.80
N GLY A 79 -1.73 -5.24 -10.48
CA GLY A 79 -3.04 -5.40 -9.86
C GLY A 79 -3.11 -6.68 -9.03
N ILE A 80 -3.71 -6.58 -7.85
CA ILE A 80 -3.94 -7.71 -6.96
C ILE A 80 -5.39 -8.15 -7.11
N ASN A 81 -5.61 -9.44 -7.32
CA ASN A 81 -6.91 -10.07 -7.40
C ASN A 81 -7.04 -11.21 -6.38
N ARG A 82 -8.27 -11.67 -6.17
CA ARG A 82 -8.58 -12.71 -5.19
C ARG A 82 -7.87 -14.02 -5.47
N ALA A 83 -7.82 -14.47 -6.72
CA ALA A 83 -7.15 -15.71 -7.08
C ALA A 83 -5.66 -15.68 -6.70
N MET A 84 -4.99 -14.54 -6.87
CA MET A 84 -3.60 -14.35 -6.45
C MET A 84 -3.44 -14.50 -4.94
N LEU A 85 -4.39 -14.00 -4.14
CA LEU A 85 -4.36 -14.11 -2.68
C LEU A 85 -4.59 -15.55 -2.21
N GLU A 86 -5.49 -16.28 -2.87
CA GLU A 86 -5.81 -17.68 -2.56
C GLU A 86 -4.66 -18.64 -2.93
N GLU A 87 -3.80 -18.28 -3.88
CA GLU A 87 -2.59 -19.05 -4.25
C GLU A 87 -1.40 -18.84 -3.30
N LEU A 88 -1.48 -17.92 -2.34
CA LEU A 88 -0.37 -17.64 -1.44
C LEU A 88 -0.10 -18.79 -0.48
N PRO A 89 1.18 -19.03 -0.12
CA PRO A 89 1.56 -20.11 0.80
C PRO A 89 1.14 -19.85 2.26
N LYS A 90 0.69 -18.64 2.57
CA LYS A 90 0.24 -18.20 3.89
C LYS A 90 -0.84 -17.13 3.79
N GLU A 91 -1.59 -16.96 4.86
CA GLU A 91 -2.50 -15.85 4.99
C GLU A 91 -1.74 -14.53 5.19
N ILE A 92 -2.22 -13.49 4.55
CA ILE A 92 -1.70 -12.12 4.70
C ILE A 92 -2.83 -11.16 5.01
N VAL A 93 -2.48 -10.03 5.61
CA VAL A 93 -3.41 -8.91 5.83
C VAL A 93 -3.33 -7.94 4.66
N LEU A 94 -4.47 -7.69 4.02
CA LEU A 94 -4.59 -6.74 2.91
C LEU A 94 -5.15 -5.42 3.39
N MET A 95 -4.41 -4.34 3.16
CA MET A 95 -4.71 -2.97 3.57
C MET A 95 -4.73 -2.03 2.37
N HIS A 96 -5.50 -0.95 2.47
CA HIS A 96 -5.52 0.13 1.49
C HIS A 96 -6.01 1.43 2.15
N PRO A 97 -5.32 2.57 2.00
CA PRO A 97 -5.70 3.81 2.68
C PRO A 97 -7.01 4.44 2.16
N GLY A 98 -7.56 3.90 1.03
CA GLY A 98 -8.73 4.45 0.34
C GLY A 98 -8.46 5.81 -0.34
N PRO A 99 -9.33 6.22 -1.28
CA PRO A 99 -10.29 5.36 -2.00
C PRO A 99 -9.59 4.38 -2.95
N ILE A 100 -10.24 3.25 -3.24
CA ILE A 100 -9.71 2.19 -4.13
C ILE A 100 -10.09 2.50 -5.58
N ASN A 101 -9.14 2.37 -6.52
CA ASN A 101 -9.47 2.26 -7.95
C ASN A 101 -9.72 0.77 -8.27
N ARG A 102 -10.97 0.33 -8.06
CA ARG A 102 -11.35 -1.07 -8.28
C ARG A 102 -11.06 -1.50 -9.72
N GLY A 103 -10.36 -2.64 -9.85
CA GLY A 103 -9.91 -3.15 -11.14
C GLY A 103 -8.60 -2.56 -11.67
N VAL A 104 -7.96 -1.67 -10.92
CA VAL A 104 -6.63 -1.12 -11.24
C VAL A 104 -5.58 -1.71 -10.32
N GLU A 105 -5.38 -1.14 -9.12
CA GLU A 105 -4.44 -1.66 -8.14
C GLU A 105 -4.99 -2.83 -7.34
N LEU A 106 -6.32 -2.89 -7.18
CA LEU A 106 -7.01 -3.93 -6.42
C LEU A 106 -8.34 -4.28 -7.08
N SER A 107 -8.59 -5.55 -7.31
CA SER A 107 -9.88 -6.02 -7.82
C SER A 107 -10.97 -5.94 -6.73
N SER A 108 -12.24 -5.88 -7.14
CA SER A 108 -13.36 -5.80 -6.19
C SER A 108 -13.44 -7.02 -5.29
N ASP A 109 -13.24 -8.21 -5.85
CA ASP A 109 -13.28 -9.48 -5.12
C ASP A 109 -12.11 -9.64 -4.14
N ALA A 110 -10.94 -9.06 -4.42
CA ALA A 110 -9.84 -9.00 -3.47
C ALA A 110 -10.11 -8.00 -2.34
N ALA A 111 -10.64 -6.81 -2.68
CA ALA A 111 -10.98 -5.78 -1.69
C ALA A 111 -12.06 -6.25 -0.68
N ASP A 112 -12.96 -7.10 -1.13
CA ASP A 112 -14.06 -7.65 -0.34
C ASP A 112 -13.76 -9.09 0.19
N SER A 113 -12.49 -9.52 0.10
CA SER A 113 -12.05 -10.85 0.54
C SER A 113 -11.81 -10.92 2.06
N PRO A 114 -11.75 -12.14 2.66
CA PRO A 114 -11.38 -12.32 4.06
C PRO A 114 -10.00 -11.80 4.44
N HIS A 115 -9.09 -11.63 3.49
CA HIS A 115 -7.77 -11.03 3.71
C HIS A 115 -7.84 -9.53 3.96
N SER A 116 -8.93 -8.87 3.56
CA SER A 116 -9.06 -7.41 3.57
C SER A 116 -9.52 -6.90 4.94
N ILE A 117 -8.73 -5.98 5.51
CA ILE A 117 -9.10 -5.19 6.70
C ILE A 117 -9.25 -3.71 6.36
N ILE A 118 -9.59 -3.39 5.12
CA ILE A 118 -9.61 -2.00 4.63
C ILE A 118 -10.62 -1.14 5.38
N LEU A 119 -11.79 -1.68 5.69
CA LEU A 119 -12.82 -0.96 6.46
C LEU A 119 -12.39 -0.72 7.92
N ASP A 120 -11.82 -1.74 8.56
CA ASP A 120 -11.26 -1.61 9.92
C ASP A 120 -10.12 -0.59 9.96
N GLN A 121 -9.28 -0.59 8.93
CA GLN A 121 -8.20 0.41 8.78
C GLN A 121 -8.75 1.83 8.70
N VAL A 122 -9.84 2.05 7.97
CA VAL A 122 -10.48 3.38 7.85
C VAL A 122 -11.04 3.82 9.19
N GLU A 123 -11.78 2.96 9.90
CA GLU A 123 -12.34 3.24 11.22
C GLU A 123 -11.25 3.54 12.24
N ASN A 124 -10.25 2.68 12.35
CA ASN A 124 -9.11 2.87 13.24
C ASN A 124 -8.32 4.15 12.89
N GLY A 125 -8.19 4.46 11.60
CA GLY A 125 -7.52 5.67 11.15
C GLY A 125 -8.22 6.96 11.63
N VAL A 126 -9.53 6.97 11.72
CA VAL A 126 -10.30 8.09 12.29
C VAL A 126 -10.03 8.19 13.79
N ALA A 127 -10.15 7.10 14.52
CA ALA A 127 -9.94 7.08 15.98
C ALA A 127 -8.52 7.53 16.36
N VAL A 128 -7.50 7.01 15.68
CA VAL A 128 -6.10 7.39 15.92
C VAL A 128 -5.87 8.88 15.63
N ARG A 129 -6.43 9.39 14.53
CA ARG A 129 -6.30 10.82 14.18
C ARG A 129 -6.96 11.71 15.22
N MET A 130 -8.14 11.35 15.69
CA MET A 130 -8.83 12.06 16.78
C MET A 130 -7.98 12.08 18.05
N ALA A 131 -7.40 10.95 18.46
CA ALA A 131 -6.53 10.85 19.62
C ALA A 131 -5.29 11.73 19.50
N VAL A 132 -4.63 11.74 18.36
CA VAL A 132 -3.45 12.59 18.10
C VAL A 132 -3.82 14.07 18.20
N LEU A 133 -4.91 14.50 17.57
CA LEU A 133 -5.37 15.89 17.64
C LEU A 133 -5.70 16.30 19.09
N TYR A 134 -6.40 15.44 19.83
CA TYR A 134 -6.71 15.69 21.22
C TYR A 134 -5.46 15.87 22.10
N LEU A 135 -4.49 14.95 21.97
CA LEU A 135 -3.24 15.01 22.73
C LEU A 135 -2.39 16.24 22.40
N LEU A 136 -2.39 16.67 21.15
CA LEU A 136 -1.65 17.86 20.73
C LEU A 136 -2.33 19.14 21.21
N ALA A 137 -3.67 19.22 21.11
CA ALA A 137 -4.44 20.38 21.56
C ALA A 137 -4.38 20.55 23.08
N SER A 138 -4.45 19.45 23.85
CA SER A 138 -4.39 19.51 25.33
C SER A 138 -3.01 19.90 25.86
N ARG A 139 -1.95 19.81 25.06
CA ARG A 139 -0.61 20.29 25.44
C ARG A 139 -0.36 21.75 25.10
N ALA A 140 -1.23 22.36 24.31
CA ALA A 140 -1.12 23.76 23.89
C ALA A 140 -1.88 24.73 24.82
N SER A 141 -2.61 24.20 25.79
CA SER A 141 -3.28 24.93 26.90
C SER A 141 -2.49 24.77 28.15
#